data_e6bca3bfe98fbdc651a4adaf80e74382
#
_entry.id   e6bca3bfe98fbdc651a4adaf80e74382
#
_cell.length_a   1.000
_cell.length_b   1.000
_cell.length_c   1.000
_cell.angle_alpha   90.00
_cell.angle_beta   90.00
_cell.angle_gamma   90.00
#
_symmetry.space_group_name_H-M   'P 1'
#
loop_
_entity.id
_entity.type
_entity.pdbx_description
1 polymer ?
#
loop_
_entity_poly.entity_id
_entity_poly.type
_entity_poly.pdbx_seq_one_letter_code
_entity_poly.pdbx_strand_id
1 'polypeptide(L)'
;MNVLAKIIIIFWISAFLVKYFLGGNPYHMDLTAILSAPNSGDWFGKDDYGRSIFFRLIDGFKNSVEIIFFVTIFTSTIGITIGTLAGYFGGKFDAIITFVINLFMSFPGILLAIAFAAMLSPGKINLIIALSVGGWVGYARLARGQTLLVKNYDFVIASE
;
A
#
# COMPACT_ATOMS: atom_id res chain seq x y z
N MET A 1 11.27 -5.69 -18.94
CA MET A 1 10.75 -6.16 -17.62
C MET A 1 11.43 -7.47 -17.30
N ASN A 2 12.21 -7.51 -16.21
CA ASN A 2 13.05 -8.66 -15.86
C ASN A 2 12.19 -9.91 -15.58
N VAL A 3 12.71 -11.11 -15.89
CA VAL A 3 12.02 -12.40 -15.66
C VAL A 3 11.52 -12.52 -14.22
N LEU A 4 12.33 -12.08 -13.24
CA LEU A 4 11.97 -12.07 -11.82
C LEU A 4 10.70 -11.24 -11.55
N ALA A 5 10.57 -10.05 -12.14
CA ALA A 5 9.39 -9.21 -11.99
C ALA A 5 8.12 -9.88 -12.54
N LYS A 6 8.23 -10.57 -13.68
CA LYS A 6 7.10 -11.35 -14.24
C LYS A 6 6.69 -12.49 -13.32
N ILE A 7 7.66 -13.23 -12.77
CA ILE A 7 7.39 -14.32 -11.82
C ILE A 7 6.68 -13.80 -10.57
N ILE A 8 7.13 -12.69 -10.00
CA ILE A 8 6.50 -12.07 -8.83
C ILE A 8 5.06 -11.66 -9.17
N ILE A 9 4.82 -10.99 -10.30
CA ILE A 9 3.47 -10.58 -10.72
C ILE A 9 2.56 -11.80 -10.93
N ILE A 10 3.05 -12.84 -11.61
CA ILE A 10 2.27 -14.08 -11.83
C ILE A 10 1.95 -14.76 -10.50
N PHE A 11 2.91 -14.81 -9.57
CA PHE A 11 2.69 -15.36 -8.23
C PHE A 11 1.60 -14.57 -7.49
N TRP A 12 1.62 -13.24 -7.54
CA TRP A 12 0.60 -12.40 -6.91
C TRP A 12 -0.79 -12.57 -7.52
N ILE A 13 -0.87 -12.64 -8.84
CA ILE A 13 -2.13 -12.88 -9.55
C ILE A 13 -2.66 -14.28 -9.24
N SER A 14 -1.81 -15.31 -9.26
CA SER A 14 -2.23 -16.69 -8.97
C SER A 14 -2.72 -16.85 -7.53
N ALA A 15 -2.05 -16.25 -6.55
CA ALA A 15 -2.48 -16.29 -5.16
C ALA A 15 -3.84 -15.59 -4.94
N PHE A 16 -4.12 -14.51 -5.67
CA PHE A 16 -5.42 -13.85 -5.65
C PHE A 16 -6.53 -14.75 -6.24
N LEU A 17 -6.23 -15.45 -7.34
CA LEU A 17 -7.17 -16.36 -8.01
C LEU A 17 -7.43 -17.64 -7.21
N VAL A 18 -6.44 -18.14 -6.48
CA VAL A 18 -6.55 -19.38 -5.67
C VAL A 18 -7.73 -19.32 -4.68
N LYS A 19 -7.96 -18.16 -4.05
CA LYS A 19 -9.12 -18.00 -3.14
C LYS A 19 -10.46 -18.19 -3.86
N TYR A 20 -10.55 -17.73 -5.10
CA TYR A 20 -11.79 -17.80 -5.88
C TYR A 20 -12.16 -19.25 -6.24
N PHE A 21 -11.14 -20.10 -6.44
CA PHE A 21 -11.34 -21.49 -6.87
C PHE A 21 -11.40 -22.51 -5.70
N LEU A 22 -10.74 -22.26 -4.56
CA LEU A 22 -10.61 -23.25 -3.49
C LEU A 22 -11.65 -23.14 -2.36
N GLY A 23 -12.44 -22.09 -2.30
CA GLY A 23 -13.68 -21.97 -1.54
C GLY A 23 -13.66 -22.27 -0.03
N GLY A 24 -12.51 -22.19 0.65
CA GLY A 24 -12.42 -22.49 2.09
C GLY A 24 -12.80 -21.30 2.99
N ASN A 25 -13.31 -21.61 4.18
CA ASN A 25 -13.62 -20.61 5.19
C ASN A 25 -12.44 -20.42 6.17
N PRO A 26 -11.73 -19.26 6.14
CA PRO A 26 -10.57 -19.01 7.00
C PRO A 26 -10.93 -18.84 8.49
N TYR A 27 -12.21 -18.67 8.80
CA TYR A 27 -12.70 -18.42 10.16
C TYR A 27 -13.40 -19.63 10.77
N HIS A 28 -13.53 -20.74 10.04
CA HIS A 28 -14.12 -21.96 10.58
C HIS A 28 -13.21 -22.54 11.67
N MET A 29 -13.74 -22.67 12.88
CA MET A 29 -13.04 -23.21 14.06
C MET A 29 -13.45 -24.67 14.27
N ASP A 30 -12.45 -25.52 14.43
CA ASP A 30 -12.64 -26.93 14.81
C ASP A 30 -11.78 -27.21 16.05
N LEU A 31 -12.40 -27.05 17.20
CA LEU A 31 -11.71 -27.20 18.49
C LEU A 31 -11.27 -28.67 18.77
N THR A 32 -11.72 -29.64 17.98
CA THR A 32 -11.28 -31.03 18.09
C THR A 32 -9.97 -31.30 17.36
N ALA A 33 -9.57 -30.42 16.48
CA ALA A 33 -8.39 -30.53 15.62
C ALA A 33 -7.37 -29.38 15.83
N ILE A 34 -7.27 -28.83 17.05
CA ILE A 34 -6.31 -27.80 17.43
C ILE A 34 -4.89 -28.30 17.17
N LEU A 35 -4.05 -27.41 16.56
CA LEU A 35 -2.64 -27.67 16.25
C LEU A 35 -2.40 -28.97 15.47
N SER A 36 -3.39 -29.45 14.70
CA SER A 36 -3.23 -30.63 13.89
C SER A 36 -2.16 -30.45 12.80
N ALA A 37 -1.34 -31.47 12.60
CA ALA A 37 -0.31 -31.50 11.58
C ALA A 37 -0.89 -31.38 10.16
N PRO A 38 -0.08 -30.97 9.17
CA PRO A 38 -0.47 -30.94 7.76
C PRO A 38 -1.00 -32.32 7.29
N ASN A 39 -2.09 -32.29 6.51
CA ASN A 39 -2.70 -33.44 5.90
C ASN A 39 -3.30 -33.13 4.53
N SER A 40 -3.92 -34.09 3.85
CA SER A 40 -4.50 -33.89 2.51
C SER A 40 -5.65 -32.88 2.46
N GLY A 41 -6.33 -32.60 3.56
CA GLY A 41 -7.42 -31.61 3.67
C GLY A 41 -6.94 -30.25 4.14
N ASP A 42 -5.87 -30.20 4.97
CA ASP A 42 -5.29 -29.00 5.54
C ASP A 42 -3.78 -28.99 5.30
N TRP A 43 -3.34 -28.46 4.15
CA TRP A 43 -1.95 -28.53 3.65
C TRP A 43 -0.89 -27.93 4.59
N PHE A 44 -1.25 -26.93 5.39
CA PHE A 44 -0.35 -26.33 6.41
C PHE A 44 -0.80 -26.65 7.84
N GLY A 45 -1.73 -27.61 8.01
CA GLY A 45 -2.30 -27.90 9.31
C GLY A 45 -3.23 -26.80 9.83
N LYS A 46 -3.54 -26.89 11.12
CA LYS A 46 -4.46 -25.98 11.81
C LYS A 46 -3.78 -25.21 12.94
N ASP A 47 -4.31 -24.02 13.23
CA ASP A 47 -3.82 -23.16 14.30
C ASP A 47 -4.37 -23.54 15.70
N ASP A 48 -4.09 -22.70 16.69
CA ASP A 48 -4.52 -22.81 18.09
C ASP A 48 -6.04 -22.73 18.32
N TYR A 49 -6.81 -22.40 17.28
CA TYR A 49 -8.29 -22.42 17.27
C TYR A 49 -8.84 -23.47 16.30
N GLY A 50 -8.00 -24.36 15.78
CA GLY A 50 -8.41 -25.38 14.80
C GLY A 50 -8.78 -24.82 13.42
N ARG A 51 -8.35 -23.59 13.09
CA ARG A 51 -8.60 -22.96 11.77
C ARG A 51 -7.50 -23.36 10.81
N SER A 52 -7.84 -23.58 9.55
CA SER A 52 -6.85 -23.91 8.51
C SER A 52 -5.88 -22.76 8.27
N ILE A 53 -4.59 -23.00 8.48
CA ILE A 53 -3.52 -22.02 8.25
C ILE A 53 -3.46 -21.63 6.77
N PHE A 54 -3.68 -22.58 5.87
CA PHE A 54 -3.67 -22.31 4.43
C PHE A 54 -4.74 -21.29 4.01
N PHE A 55 -6.00 -21.48 4.41
CA PHE A 55 -7.07 -20.53 4.06
C PHE A 55 -6.89 -19.18 4.74
N ARG A 56 -6.33 -19.14 5.94
CA ARG A 56 -5.99 -17.90 6.64
C ARG A 56 -4.89 -17.11 5.92
N LEU A 57 -3.86 -17.78 5.41
CA LEU A 57 -2.80 -17.14 4.61
C LEU A 57 -3.37 -16.52 3.33
N ILE A 58 -4.24 -17.25 2.62
CA ILE A 58 -4.86 -16.74 1.40
C ILE A 58 -5.76 -15.53 1.70
N ASP A 59 -6.52 -15.55 2.79
CA ASP A 59 -7.37 -14.44 3.18
C ASP A 59 -6.55 -13.21 3.61
N GLY A 60 -5.50 -13.42 4.39
CA GLY A 60 -4.54 -12.37 4.78
C GLY A 60 -3.86 -11.75 3.56
N PHE A 61 -3.47 -12.56 2.59
CA PHE A 61 -2.91 -12.10 1.33
C PHE A 61 -3.90 -11.20 0.56
N LYS A 62 -5.16 -11.64 0.39
CA LYS A 62 -6.19 -10.82 -0.26
C LYS A 62 -6.36 -9.46 0.43
N ASN A 63 -6.46 -9.47 1.77
CA ASN A 63 -6.60 -8.25 2.54
C ASN A 63 -5.40 -7.30 2.37
N SER A 64 -4.18 -7.86 2.34
CA SER A 64 -2.96 -7.08 2.12
C SER A 64 -2.91 -6.44 0.73
N VAL A 65 -3.27 -7.19 -0.32
CA VAL A 65 -3.34 -6.67 -1.70
C VAL A 65 -4.34 -5.54 -1.80
N GLU A 66 -5.52 -5.70 -1.23
CA GLU A 66 -6.57 -4.68 -1.25
C GLU A 66 -6.10 -3.39 -0.56
N ILE A 67 -5.49 -3.51 0.62
CA ILE A 67 -4.95 -2.36 1.34
C ILE A 67 -3.86 -1.65 0.53
N ILE A 68 -2.87 -2.40 0.01
CA ILE A 68 -1.77 -1.85 -0.80
C ILE A 68 -2.32 -1.14 -2.04
N PHE A 69 -3.31 -1.72 -2.71
CA PHE A 69 -3.93 -1.14 -3.90
C PHE A 69 -4.53 0.23 -3.60
N PHE A 70 -5.40 0.32 -2.59
CA PHE A 70 -6.04 1.59 -2.25
C PHE A 70 -5.05 2.61 -1.70
N VAL A 71 -4.14 2.22 -0.81
CA VAL A 71 -3.10 3.12 -0.30
C VAL A 71 -2.27 3.68 -1.45
N THR A 72 -1.83 2.83 -2.39
CA THR A 72 -1.01 3.26 -3.52
C THR A 72 -1.76 4.23 -4.43
N ILE A 73 -3.03 3.96 -4.76
CA ILE A 73 -3.85 4.86 -5.58
C ILE A 73 -4.01 6.21 -4.89
N PHE A 74 -4.43 6.24 -3.63
CA PHE A 74 -4.65 7.49 -2.91
C PHE A 74 -3.35 8.30 -2.77
N THR A 75 -2.28 7.67 -2.30
CA THR A 75 -1.02 8.35 -2.06
C THR A 75 -0.35 8.84 -3.34
N SER A 76 -0.36 8.03 -4.41
CA SER A 76 0.21 8.44 -5.69
C SER A 76 -0.62 9.56 -6.34
N THR A 77 -1.95 9.44 -6.37
CA THR A 77 -2.81 10.47 -6.96
C THR A 77 -2.65 11.81 -6.26
N ILE A 78 -2.77 11.83 -4.93
CA ILE A 78 -2.63 13.04 -4.12
C ILE A 78 -1.21 13.61 -4.27
N GLY A 79 -0.20 12.75 -4.08
CA GLY A 79 1.20 13.18 -4.10
C GLY A 79 1.63 13.71 -5.46
N ILE A 80 1.34 12.98 -6.55
CA ILE A 80 1.69 13.43 -7.91
C ILE A 80 0.99 14.75 -8.22
N THR A 81 -0.31 14.87 -7.94
CA THR A 81 -1.06 16.09 -8.21
C THR A 81 -0.48 17.28 -7.45
N ILE A 82 -0.33 17.17 -6.13
CA ILE A 82 0.20 18.27 -5.31
C ILE A 82 1.64 18.61 -5.70
N GLY A 83 2.48 17.61 -5.92
CA GLY A 83 3.88 17.80 -6.28
C GLY A 83 4.04 18.47 -7.65
N THR A 84 3.28 18.03 -8.65
CA THR A 84 3.29 18.65 -9.98
C THR A 84 2.81 20.09 -9.94
N LEU A 85 1.70 20.37 -9.24
CA LEU A 85 1.20 21.74 -9.09
C LEU A 85 2.22 22.64 -8.38
N ALA A 86 2.88 22.14 -7.32
CA ALA A 86 3.91 22.90 -6.62
C ALA A 86 5.10 23.24 -7.54
N GLY A 87 5.61 22.27 -8.28
CA GLY A 87 6.69 22.48 -9.25
C GLY A 87 6.29 23.43 -10.40
N TYR A 88 5.05 23.33 -10.87
CA TYR A 88 4.54 24.14 -11.98
C TYR A 88 4.36 25.60 -11.60
N PHE A 89 3.59 25.89 -10.53
CA PHE A 89 3.32 27.27 -10.11
C PHE A 89 4.51 27.95 -9.45
N GLY A 90 5.35 27.22 -8.73
CA GLY A 90 6.53 27.78 -8.08
C GLY A 90 6.21 28.79 -6.96
N GLY A 91 7.16 29.67 -6.69
CA GLY A 91 7.00 30.80 -5.79
C GLY A 91 6.53 30.43 -4.37
N LYS A 92 5.58 31.22 -3.82
CA LYS A 92 5.06 31.01 -2.46
C LYS A 92 4.29 29.69 -2.30
N PHE A 93 3.59 29.25 -3.35
CA PHE A 93 2.85 27.99 -3.34
C PHE A 93 3.79 26.79 -3.19
N ASP A 94 4.86 26.79 -3.98
CA ASP A 94 5.91 25.78 -3.89
C ASP A 94 6.60 25.78 -2.52
N ALA A 95 6.88 26.95 -1.96
CA ALA A 95 7.48 27.08 -0.64
C ALA A 95 6.60 26.47 0.46
N ILE A 96 5.28 26.70 0.42
CA ILE A 96 4.33 26.15 1.38
C ILE A 96 4.26 24.62 1.26
N ILE A 97 4.11 24.10 0.04
CA ILE A 97 4.03 22.65 -0.17
C ILE A 97 5.34 21.97 0.24
N THR A 98 6.49 22.58 -0.09
CA THR A 98 7.80 22.07 0.33
C THR A 98 7.95 22.07 1.85
N PHE A 99 7.46 23.11 2.54
CA PHE A 99 7.45 23.15 3.99
C PHE A 99 6.61 21.99 4.58
N VAL A 100 5.41 21.76 4.05
CA VAL A 100 4.55 20.65 4.49
C VAL A 100 5.23 19.30 4.23
N ILE A 101 5.80 19.08 3.05
CA ILE A 101 6.57 17.88 2.73
C ILE A 101 7.68 17.65 3.77
N ASN A 102 8.47 18.68 4.07
CA ASN A 102 9.57 18.59 5.03
C ASN A 102 9.08 18.31 6.46
N LEU A 103 7.94 18.90 6.84
CA LEU A 103 7.31 18.62 8.13
C LEU A 103 6.94 17.14 8.27
N PHE A 104 6.29 16.55 7.28
CA PHE A 104 5.97 15.13 7.29
C PHE A 104 7.23 14.25 7.27
N MET A 105 8.27 14.65 6.56
CA MET A 105 9.55 13.92 6.50
C MET A 105 10.36 14.01 7.79
N SER A 106 10.05 14.93 8.70
CA SER A 106 10.68 15.02 10.02
C SER A 106 10.28 13.85 10.94
N PHE A 107 9.18 13.17 10.61
CA PHE A 107 8.71 11.99 11.34
C PHE A 107 9.04 10.71 10.58
N PRO A 108 9.51 9.65 11.25
CA PRO A 108 9.57 8.33 10.63
C PRO A 108 8.17 7.92 10.16
N GLY A 109 8.01 7.67 8.84
CA GLY A 109 6.68 7.45 8.23
C GLY A 109 5.87 6.33 8.88
N ILE A 110 6.54 5.25 9.34
CA ILE A 110 5.88 4.15 10.03
C ILE A 110 5.32 4.58 11.40
N LEU A 111 6.03 5.44 12.14
CA LEU A 111 5.54 5.94 13.43
C LEU A 111 4.32 6.84 13.25
N LEU A 112 4.32 7.65 12.20
CA LEU A 112 3.16 8.48 11.85
C LEU A 112 1.95 7.61 11.53
N ALA A 113 2.11 6.57 10.71
CA ALA A 113 1.03 5.63 10.39
C ALA A 113 0.48 4.91 11.63
N ILE A 114 1.36 4.45 12.54
CA ILE A 114 0.95 3.82 13.80
C ILE A 114 0.18 4.81 14.69
N ALA A 115 0.65 6.06 14.80
CA ALA A 115 -0.02 7.08 15.58
C ALA A 115 -1.45 7.34 15.05
N PHE A 116 -1.62 7.51 13.75
CA PHE A 116 -2.95 7.67 13.14
C PHE A 116 -3.81 6.42 13.29
N ALA A 117 -3.24 5.22 13.11
CA ALA A 117 -3.99 3.97 13.31
C ALA A 117 -4.47 3.79 14.75
N ALA A 118 -3.69 4.24 15.73
CA ALA A 118 -4.07 4.20 17.15
C ALA A 118 -5.20 5.20 17.51
N MET A 119 -5.31 6.31 16.78
CA MET A 119 -6.38 7.30 16.96
C MET A 119 -7.69 6.89 16.30
N LEU A 120 -7.65 6.04 15.31
CA LEU A 120 -8.80 5.57 14.56
C LEU A 120 -9.31 4.24 15.15
N SER A 121 -10.60 3.97 14.98
CA SER A 121 -11.16 2.67 15.37
C SER A 121 -10.56 1.53 14.53
N PRO A 122 -10.46 0.28 15.04
CA PRO A 122 -10.01 -0.85 14.26
C PRO A 122 -10.85 -1.03 12.99
N GLY A 123 -10.15 -1.24 11.86
CA GLY A 123 -10.83 -1.47 10.58
C GLY A 123 -9.94 -1.25 9.37
N LYS A 124 -10.26 -1.94 8.27
CA LYS A 124 -9.50 -1.89 7.02
C LYS A 124 -9.43 -0.47 6.43
N ILE A 125 -10.56 0.24 6.42
CA ILE A 125 -10.64 1.62 5.89
C ILE A 125 -9.76 2.55 6.71
N ASN A 126 -9.82 2.45 8.03
CA ASN A 126 -9.04 3.28 8.93
C ASN A 126 -7.53 3.02 8.79
N LEU A 127 -7.14 1.75 8.54
CA LEU A 127 -5.76 1.42 8.23
C LEU A 127 -5.29 2.02 6.91
N ILE A 128 -6.14 1.99 5.85
CA ILE A 128 -5.85 2.63 4.56
C ILE A 128 -5.64 4.13 4.76
N ILE A 129 -6.51 4.80 5.52
CA ILE A 129 -6.39 6.23 5.83
C ILE A 129 -5.08 6.49 6.58
N ALA A 130 -4.80 5.76 7.65
CA ALA A 130 -3.59 5.93 8.47
C ALA A 130 -2.30 5.81 7.64
N LEU A 131 -2.21 4.81 6.77
CA LEU A 131 -1.08 4.61 5.88
C LEU A 131 -0.98 5.70 4.80
N SER A 132 -2.12 6.23 4.36
CA SER A 132 -2.16 7.25 3.31
C SER A 132 -1.75 8.64 3.79
N VAL A 133 -1.94 8.95 5.08
CA VAL A 133 -1.62 10.28 5.66
C VAL A 133 -0.15 10.67 5.42
N GLY A 134 0.79 9.76 5.57
CA GLY A 134 2.22 10.04 5.32
C GLY A 134 2.70 9.58 3.94
N GLY A 135 1.99 8.65 3.30
CA GLY A 135 2.44 7.96 2.10
C GLY A 135 2.52 8.83 0.84
N TRP A 136 1.74 9.91 0.76
CA TRP A 136 1.71 10.82 -0.39
C TRP A 136 2.99 11.66 -0.56
N VAL A 137 3.73 11.89 0.54
CA VAL A 137 4.88 12.80 0.60
C VAL A 137 6.01 12.40 -0.36
N GLY A 138 6.31 11.09 -0.43
CA GLY A 138 7.33 10.56 -1.34
C GLY A 138 6.99 10.82 -2.81
N TYR A 139 5.74 10.60 -3.19
CA TYR A 139 5.25 10.88 -4.54
C TYR A 139 5.25 12.37 -4.85
N ALA A 140 4.82 13.21 -3.91
CA ALA A 140 4.82 14.67 -4.08
C ALA A 140 6.21 15.23 -4.29
N ARG A 141 7.19 14.81 -3.49
CA ARG A 141 8.57 15.23 -3.63
C ARG A 141 9.17 14.82 -4.97
N LEU A 142 8.91 13.59 -5.41
CA LEU A 142 9.39 13.10 -6.70
C LEU A 142 8.76 13.85 -7.86
N ALA A 143 7.42 13.99 -7.88
CA ALA A 143 6.69 14.68 -8.92
C ALA A 143 7.10 16.15 -9.03
N ARG A 144 7.23 16.84 -7.89
CA ARG A 144 7.74 18.22 -7.83
C ARG A 144 9.13 18.33 -8.46
N GLY A 145 10.06 17.46 -8.08
CA GLY A 145 11.42 17.47 -8.62
C GLY A 145 11.45 17.27 -10.12
N GLN A 146 10.67 16.33 -10.66
CA GLN A 146 10.55 16.09 -12.09
C GLN A 146 9.91 17.26 -12.83
N THR A 147 8.90 17.88 -12.27
CA THR A 147 8.24 19.06 -12.87
C THR A 147 9.21 20.24 -12.98
N LEU A 148 10.00 20.51 -11.94
CA LEU A 148 11.02 21.55 -11.96
C LEU A 148 12.11 21.28 -13.02
N LEU A 149 12.51 20.01 -13.20
CA LEU A 149 13.47 19.64 -14.25
C LEU A 149 12.89 19.90 -15.66
N VAL A 150 11.68 19.41 -15.92
CA VAL A 150 11.02 19.53 -17.22
C VAL A 150 10.76 20.98 -17.58
N LYS A 151 10.36 21.82 -16.61
CA LYS A 151 10.09 23.25 -16.81
C LYS A 151 11.30 24.02 -17.34
N ASN A 152 12.50 23.54 -17.04
CA ASN A 152 13.75 24.19 -17.47
C ASN A 152 14.29 23.67 -18.81
N TYR A 153 13.56 22.83 -19.53
CA TYR A 153 13.98 22.40 -20.87
C TYR A 153 13.69 23.50 -21.92
N ASP A 154 14.63 23.69 -22.85
CA ASP A 154 14.57 24.73 -23.88
C ASP A 154 13.29 24.71 -24.70
N PHE A 155 12.73 23.52 -24.99
CA PHE A 155 11.47 23.37 -25.73
C PHE A 155 10.24 23.83 -24.94
N VAL A 156 10.29 23.75 -23.61
CA VAL A 156 9.21 24.25 -22.73
C VAL A 156 9.29 25.76 -22.66
N ILE A 157 10.49 26.31 -22.43
CA ILE A 157 10.73 27.74 -22.38
C ILE A 157 10.35 28.42 -23.71
N ALA A 158 10.61 27.74 -24.85
CA ALA A 158 10.25 28.28 -26.17
C ALA A 158 8.73 28.22 -26.47
N SER A 159 7.94 27.55 -25.67
CA SER A 159 6.48 27.42 -25.82
C SER A 159 5.65 28.40 -24.98
N GLU A 160 6.29 29.12 -24.07
CA GLU A 160 5.70 30.21 -23.27
C GLU A 160 5.85 31.59 -23.98
#